data_d773e68a36438b2d4af4d18d3ccf8a20
#
_entry.id   d773e68a36438b2d4af4d18d3ccf8a20
#
_cell.length_a   1.000
_cell.length_b   1.000
_cell.length_c   1.000
_cell.angle_alpha   90.00
_cell.angle_beta   90.00
_cell.angle_gamma   90.00
#
_symmetry.space_group_name_H-M   'P 1'
#
loop_
_entity.id
_entity.type
_entity.pdbx_description
1 polymer ?
#
loop_
_entity_poly.entity_id
_entity_poly.type
_entity_poly.pdbx_seq_one_letter_code
_entity_poly.pdbx_strand_id
1 'polypeptide(L)'
;MKLLEGQIRIPSGCAIAAVISKDGNMMTGEKIVESMKPMHERSNGLGGGFAGYGIYPEYRDFYALHIFYDDNNCRTVCEQFLKDRFEIVKAENMPFRKVPEITDAPLMWRYFVATLSSLLSATQVDEKEYVARTVMKINTELKGTYVFSSGKNMGVFKAVGFPEDVGVFYRLDEYEGYSWTAHGRYPTNTPGWWGGAHPFSLL
;
A
#
# COMPACT_ATOMS: atom_id res chain seq x y z
N MET A 1 34.87 22.67 21.93
CA MET A 1 34.49 21.43 22.63
C MET A 1 34.71 20.29 21.63
N LYS A 2 35.69 19.40 21.87
CA LYS A 2 35.91 18.22 21.02
C LYS A 2 34.73 17.27 21.30
N LEU A 3 33.85 17.10 20.34
CA LEU A 3 32.86 16.03 20.36
C LEU A 3 33.65 14.71 20.32
N LEU A 4 33.51 13.88 21.32
CA LEU A 4 34.09 12.54 21.30
C LEU A 4 33.39 11.73 20.21
N GLU A 5 34.16 11.11 19.34
CA GLU A 5 33.71 10.23 18.28
C GLU A 5 32.77 9.18 18.89
N GLY A 6 31.53 9.11 18.41
CA GLY A 6 30.51 8.19 18.92
C GLY A 6 29.48 8.78 19.89
N GLN A 7 29.60 10.05 20.31
CA GLN A 7 28.63 10.69 21.21
C GLN A 7 27.36 11.24 20.52
N ILE A 8 27.43 11.50 19.24
CA ILE A 8 26.25 11.85 18.44
C ILE A 8 26.10 10.79 17.37
N ARG A 9 25.24 9.84 17.61
CA ARG A 9 24.74 8.94 16.58
C ARG A 9 23.41 9.52 16.09
N ILE A 10 23.38 10.00 14.86
CA ILE A 10 22.12 10.24 14.19
C ILE A 10 21.54 8.86 13.92
N PRO A 11 20.39 8.49 14.51
CA PRO A 11 19.76 7.22 14.22
C PRO A 11 19.51 7.15 12.72
N SER A 12 20.07 6.17 12.06
CA SER A 12 19.86 5.93 10.63
C SER A 12 19.41 4.48 10.44
N GLY A 13 18.44 4.30 9.58
CA GLY A 13 17.90 2.98 9.30
C GLY A 13 16.38 2.94 9.45
N CYS A 14 15.76 2.04 8.68
CA CYS A 14 14.31 1.90 8.64
C CYS A 14 13.71 1.59 10.02
N ALA A 15 12.46 2.02 10.21
CA ALA A 15 11.62 1.64 11.33
C ALA A 15 10.57 0.62 10.88
N ILE A 16 10.31 -0.39 11.68
CA ILE A 16 9.28 -1.40 11.40
C ILE A 16 8.49 -1.62 12.69
N ALA A 17 7.16 -1.67 12.55
CA ALA A 17 6.26 -2.07 13.62
C ALA A 17 5.23 -3.07 13.09
N ALA A 18 4.74 -3.93 13.99
CA ALA A 18 3.63 -4.84 13.67
C ALA A 18 2.78 -5.04 14.92
N VAL A 19 1.46 -5.12 14.69
CA VAL A 19 0.47 -5.46 15.73
C VAL A 19 -0.43 -6.54 15.16
N ILE A 20 -0.63 -7.60 15.94
CA ILE A 20 -1.52 -8.70 15.56
C ILE A 20 -2.42 -9.07 16.74
N SER A 21 -3.71 -9.20 16.49
CA SER A 21 -4.66 -9.71 17.47
C SER A 21 -4.61 -11.24 17.51
N LYS A 22 -4.26 -11.81 18.64
CA LYS A 22 -4.26 -13.27 18.84
C LYS A 22 -5.66 -13.87 18.78
N ASP A 23 -6.66 -13.10 19.20
CA ASP A 23 -8.05 -13.53 19.30
C ASP A 23 -8.90 -13.09 18.09
N GLY A 24 -8.26 -12.51 17.07
CA GLY A 24 -8.93 -12.00 15.87
C GLY A 24 -9.73 -10.72 16.09
N ASN A 25 -9.58 -10.04 17.25
CA ASN A 25 -10.25 -8.77 17.51
C ASN A 25 -9.76 -7.70 16.54
N MET A 26 -10.71 -6.94 16.00
CA MET A 26 -10.40 -5.85 15.09
C MET A 26 -9.82 -4.65 15.86
N MET A 27 -8.85 -3.99 15.26
CA MET A 27 -8.17 -2.82 15.79
C MET A 27 -8.13 -1.75 14.72
N THR A 28 -8.39 -0.50 15.11
CA THR A 28 -8.23 0.62 14.18
C THR A 28 -6.77 0.79 13.77
N GLY A 29 -6.54 1.27 12.55
CA GLY A 29 -5.20 1.59 12.08
C GLY A 29 -4.51 2.71 12.83
N GLU A 30 -5.23 3.47 13.68
CA GLU A 30 -4.64 4.47 14.57
C GLU A 30 -3.55 3.86 15.47
N LYS A 31 -3.77 2.64 16.00
CA LYS A 31 -2.81 1.97 16.90
C LYS A 31 -1.44 1.73 16.24
N ILE A 32 -1.43 1.32 14.97
CA ILE A 32 -0.15 1.11 14.28
C ILE A 32 0.49 2.44 13.87
N VAL A 33 -0.30 3.47 13.56
CA VAL A 33 0.21 4.82 13.29
C VAL A 33 0.88 5.40 14.55
N GLU A 34 0.20 5.32 15.70
CA GLU A 34 0.76 5.77 16.99
C GLU A 34 2.07 5.05 17.35
N SER A 35 2.21 3.76 17.01
CA SER A 35 3.43 3.00 17.26
C SER A 35 4.66 3.50 16.47
N MET A 36 4.42 4.24 15.37
CA MET A 36 5.51 4.78 14.54
C MET A 36 6.03 6.13 15.04
N LYS A 37 5.23 6.92 15.77
CA LYS A 37 5.63 8.24 16.26
C LYS A 37 6.94 8.25 17.06
N PRO A 38 7.17 7.32 18.03
CA PRO A 38 8.43 7.25 18.74
C PRO A 38 9.64 6.91 17.87
N MET A 39 9.40 6.42 16.64
CA MET A 39 10.45 6.03 15.70
C MET A 39 10.64 7.05 14.57
N HIS A 40 10.09 8.26 14.70
CA HIS A 40 10.18 9.33 13.69
C HIS A 40 11.61 9.52 13.16
N GLU A 41 12.59 9.65 14.05
CA GLU A 41 14.00 9.88 13.72
C GLU A 41 14.66 8.71 12.95
N ARG A 42 13.97 7.57 12.84
CA ARG A 42 14.43 6.41 12.06
C ARG A 42 13.87 6.42 10.63
N SER A 43 13.19 7.46 10.24
CA SER A 43 12.74 7.72 8.86
C SER A 43 13.30 9.07 8.44
N ASN A 44 13.45 9.29 7.14
CA ASN A 44 13.84 10.59 6.59
C ASN A 44 12.75 11.20 5.69
N GLY A 45 11.51 10.71 5.81
CA GLY A 45 10.38 11.19 5.03
C GLY A 45 10.39 10.78 3.55
N LEU A 46 11.36 10.00 3.10
CA LEU A 46 11.44 9.54 1.71
C LEU A 46 10.65 8.25 1.43
N GLY A 47 9.74 7.91 2.31
CA GLY A 47 8.77 6.85 2.15
C GLY A 47 8.31 6.23 3.46
N GLY A 48 7.01 6.08 3.59
CA GLY A 48 6.36 5.40 4.70
C GLY A 48 5.15 4.63 4.23
N GLY A 49 4.69 3.68 5.03
CA GLY A 49 3.46 2.98 4.71
C GLY A 49 3.09 1.88 5.67
N PHE A 50 1.93 1.33 5.39
CA PHE A 50 1.23 0.36 6.22
C PHE A 50 0.64 -0.76 5.37
N ALA A 51 0.48 -1.93 5.97
CA ALA A 51 -0.40 -2.97 5.44
C ALA A 51 -1.38 -3.39 6.53
N GLY A 52 -2.66 -3.42 6.16
CA GLY A 52 -3.76 -3.85 7.02
C GLY A 52 -4.38 -5.14 6.50
N TYR A 53 -4.72 -6.06 7.41
CA TYR A 53 -5.35 -7.34 7.12
C TYR A 53 -6.69 -7.43 7.84
N GLY A 54 -7.73 -7.89 7.12
CA GLY A 54 -9.11 -7.90 7.61
C GLY A 54 -9.87 -6.61 7.35
N ILE A 55 -9.28 -5.67 6.60
CA ILE A 55 -9.77 -4.29 6.47
C ILE A 55 -10.90 -4.09 5.45
N TYR A 56 -11.25 -5.12 4.71
CA TYR A 56 -12.33 -5.09 3.72
C TYR A 56 -13.35 -6.22 3.93
N PRO A 57 -14.05 -6.27 5.07
CA PRO A 57 -14.91 -7.41 5.41
C PRO A 57 -16.05 -7.61 4.40
N GLU A 58 -16.60 -6.54 3.82
CA GLU A 58 -17.65 -6.62 2.79
C GLU A 58 -17.15 -7.16 1.45
N TYR A 59 -15.84 -7.02 1.18
CA TYR A 59 -15.17 -7.44 -0.06
C TYR A 59 -14.12 -8.51 0.18
N ARG A 60 -14.22 -9.27 1.28
CA ARG A 60 -13.18 -10.21 1.73
C ARG A 60 -12.85 -11.31 0.73
N ASP A 61 -13.79 -11.65 -0.13
CA ASP A 61 -13.66 -12.72 -1.13
C ASP A 61 -13.11 -12.21 -2.48
N PHE A 62 -12.99 -10.90 -2.63
CA PHE A 62 -12.48 -10.24 -3.83
C PHE A 62 -11.03 -9.78 -3.63
N TYR A 63 -10.28 -9.71 -4.73
CA TYR A 63 -8.97 -9.07 -4.70
C TYR A 63 -9.11 -7.56 -4.68
N ALA A 64 -8.52 -6.92 -3.68
CA ALA A 64 -8.41 -5.48 -3.59
C ALA A 64 -7.13 -5.03 -4.30
N LEU A 65 -7.26 -4.38 -5.45
CA LEU A 65 -6.15 -3.80 -6.20
C LEU A 65 -6.07 -2.31 -5.88
N HIS A 66 -4.98 -1.84 -5.28
CA HIS A 66 -4.70 -0.41 -5.14
C HIS A 66 -3.72 0.00 -6.24
N ILE A 67 -4.07 1.02 -6.98
CA ILE A 67 -3.34 1.42 -8.18
C ILE A 67 -3.05 2.92 -8.15
N PHE A 68 -1.79 3.27 -8.41
CA PHE A 68 -1.36 4.63 -8.73
C PHE A 68 -1.43 4.85 -10.24
N TYR A 69 -1.86 6.03 -10.64
CA TYR A 69 -1.86 6.48 -12.03
C TYR A 69 -1.23 7.87 -12.15
N ASP A 70 -0.45 8.07 -13.20
CA ASP A 70 0.10 9.38 -13.51
C ASP A 70 -0.99 10.36 -13.92
N ASP A 71 -1.99 9.88 -14.69
CA ASP A 71 -3.11 10.66 -15.17
C ASP A 71 -4.37 9.82 -15.46
N ASN A 72 -5.46 10.49 -15.86
CA ASN A 72 -6.72 9.84 -16.18
C ASN A 72 -6.66 8.98 -17.44
N ASN A 73 -5.76 9.25 -18.39
CA ASN A 73 -5.59 8.44 -19.58
C ASN A 73 -4.98 7.08 -19.21
N CYS A 74 -3.94 7.08 -18.37
CA CYS A 74 -3.34 5.86 -17.81
C CYS A 74 -4.39 5.02 -17.08
N ARG A 75 -5.27 5.67 -16.29
CA ARG A 75 -6.39 5.00 -15.64
C ARG A 75 -7.35 4.35 -16.64
N THR A 76 -7.77 5.08 -17.67
CA THR A 76 -8.71 4.56 -18.68
C THR A 76 -8.14 3.33 -19.39
N VAL A 77 -6.86 3.36 -19.77
CA VAL A 77 -6.18 2.22 -20.40
C VAL A 77 -6.13 1.02 -19.45
N CYS A 78 -5.77 1.25 -18.19
CA CYS A 78 -5.70 0.19 -17.20
C CYS A 78 -7.08 -0.38 -16.86
N GLU A 79 -8.13 0.45 -16.76
CA GLU A 79 -9.49 -0.03 -16.52
C GLU A 79 -9.99 -0.93 -17.64
N GLN A 80 -9.68 -0.61 -18.89
CA GLN A 80 -10.01 -1.50 -20.01
C GLN A 80 -9.24 -2.83 -19.88
N PHE A 81 -7.95 -2.77 -19.57
CA PHE A 81 -7.13 -3.97 -19.34
C PHE A 81 -7.66 -4.84 -18.20
N LEU A 82 -8.17 -4.22 -17.11
CA LEU A 82 -8.80 -4.95 -16.00
C LEU A 82 -10.13 -5.60 -16.42
N LYS A 83 -11.00 -4.88 -17.14
CA LYS A 83 -12.31 -5.39 -17.63
C LYS A 83 -12.17 -6.63 -18.52
N ASP A 84 -11.08 -6.71 -19.28
CA ASP A 84 -10.81 -7.86 -20.15
C ASP A 84 -10.37 -9.11 -19.34
N ARG A 85 -10.06 -8.97 -18.04
CA ARG A 85 -9.45 -10.03 -17.21
C ARG A 85 -10.19 -10.34 -15.91
N PHE A 86 -11.00 -9.40 -15.45
CA PHE A 86 -11.71 -9.48 -14.18
C PHE A 86 -13.13 -8.96 -14.32
N GLU A 87 -14.00 -9.47 -13.47
CA GLU A 87 -15.23 -8.76 -13.11
C GLU A 87 -14.87 -7.67 -12.08
N ILE A 88 -15.14 -6.41 -12.42
CA ILE A 88 -14.96 -5.29 -11.48
C ILE A 88 -16.23 -5.16 -10.65
N VAL A 89 -16.16 -5.60 -9.39
CA VAL A 89 -17.28 -5.55 -8.44
C VAL A 89 -17.47 -4.12 -7.92
N LYS A 90 -16.37 -3.41 -7.65
CA LYS A 90 -16.38 -2.00 -7.26
C LYS A 90 -15.11 -1.31 -7.73
N ALA A 91 -15.25 -0.06 -8.13
CA ALA A 91 -14.14 0.84 -8.44
C ALA A 91 -14.39 2.19 -7.75
N GLU A 92 -13.40 2.72 -7.06
CA GLU A 92 -13.52 3.99 -6.35
C GLU A 92 -12.18 4.72 -6.27
N ASN A 93 -12.24 6.05 -6.22
CA ASN A 93 -11.09 6.85 -5.80
C ASN A 93 -10.77 6.50 -4.35
N MET A 94 -9.50 6.25 -4.04
CA MET A 94 -9.11 5.94 -2.66
C MET A 94 -9.38 7.15 -1.75
N PRO A 95 -10.12 6.98 -0.64
CA PRO A 95 -10.33 8.06 0.31
C PRO A 95 -9.02 8.53 0.92
N PHE A 96 -8.81 9.85 0.97
CA PHE A 96 -7.65 10.44 1.64
C PHE A 96 -8.02 11.77 2.29
N ARG A 97 -7.18 12.22 3.25
CA ARG A 97 -7.19 13.58 3.81
C ARG A 97 -6.02 14.37 3.26
N LYS A 98 -6.19 15.67 3.10
CA LYS A 98 -5.06 16.55 2.78
C LYS A 98 -4.14 16.65 3.99
N VAL A 99 -2.87 16.36 3.78
CA VAL A 99 -1.79 16.50 4.76
C VAL A 99 -0.73 17.37 4.12
N PRO A 100 -0.33 18.51 4.73
CA PRO A 100 0.63 19.43 4.12
C PRO A 100 1.99 18.80 3.79
N GLU A 101 2.39 17.80 4.56
CA GLU A 101 3.65 17.07 4.43
C GLU A 101 3.64 16.05 3.29
N ILE A 102 2.46 15.70 2.77
CA ILE A 102 2.30 14.78 1.65
C ILE A 102 1.94 15.57 0.39
N THR A 103 2.92 15.72 -0.47
CA THR A 103 2.81 16.45 -1.75
C THR A 103 2.85 15.48 -2.92
N ASP A 104 2.53 15.97 -4.12
CA ASP A 104 2.66 15.26 -5.41
C ASP A 104 1.97 13.89 -5.43
N ALA A 105 0.79 13.79 -4.78
CA ALA A 105 0.02 12.56 -4.76
C ALA A 105 -0.45 12.19 -6.18
N PRO A 106 -0.16 10.96 -6.65
CA PRO A 106 -0.69 10.47 -7.92
C PRO A 106 -2.20 10.26 -7.82
N LEU A 107 -2.85 9.99 -8.94
CA LEU A 107 -4.23 9.52 -8.90
C LEU A 107 -4.25 8.12 -8.26
N MET A 108 -5.10 7.92 -7.27
CA MET A 108 -5.17 6.68 -6.48
C MET A 108 -6.55 6.07 -6.61
N TRP A 109 -6.59 4.84 -7.11
CA TRP A 109 -7.83 4.10 -7.24
C TRP A 109 -7.74 2.74 -6.58
N ARG A 110 -8.89 2.28 -6.07
CA ARG A 110 -9.06 0.95 -5.52
C ARG A 110 -10.15 0.21 -6.31
N TYR A 111 -9.82 -1.02 -6.68
CA TYR A 111 -10.74 -1.91 -7.36
C TYR A 111 -10.91 -3.18 -6.55
N PHE A 112 -12.14 -3.62 -6.38
CA PHE A 112 -12.44 -4.96 -5.90
C PHE A 112 -12.82 -5.80 -7.10
N VAL A 113 -12.07 -6.87 -7.34
CA VAL A 113 -12.18 -7.66 -8.56
C VAL A 113 -12.35 -9.14 -8.27
N ALA A 114 -13.16 -9.82 -9.08
CA ALA A 114 -13.27 -11.26 -9.15
C ALA A 114 -12.61 -11.79 -10.42
N THR A 115 -11.98 -12.95 -10.36
CA THR A 115 -11.42 -13.62 -11.51
C THR A 115 -12.54 -14.29 -12.33
N LEU A 116 -12.39 -14.28 -13.65
CA LEU A 116 -13.34 -14.94 -14.53
C LEU A 116 -13.01 -16.42 -14.64
N SER A 117 -13.97 -17.30 -14.28
CA SER A 117 -13.77 -18.76 -14.30
C SER A 117 -13.35 -19.28 -15.68
N SER A 118 -13.85 -18.67 -16.77
CA SER A 118 -13.47 -19.00 -18.13
C SER A 118 -11.98 -18.78 -18.41
N LEU A 119 -11.41 -17.69 -17.86
CA LEU A 119 -10.00 -17.37 -18.03
C LEU A 119 -9.10 -18.27 -17.16
N LEU A 120 -9.52 -18.59 -15.93
CA LEU A 120 -8.81 -19.55 -15.10
C LEU A 120 -8.74 -20.93 -15.77
N SER A 121 -9.86 -21.40 -16.31
CA SER A 121 -9.91 -22.68 -17.02
C SER A 121 -9.03 -22.68 -18.28
N ALA A 122 -9.02 -21.57 -19.02
CA ALA A 122 -8.21 -21.44 -20.24
C ALA A 122 -6.70 -21.37 -19.97
N THR A 123 -6.30 -20.74 -18.86
CA THR A 123 -4.89 -20.56 -18.50
C THR A 123 -4.28 -21.71 -17.69
N GLN A 124 -5.12 -22.57 -17.13
CA GLN A 124 -4.73 -23.71 -16.29
C GLN A 124 -3.83 -23.33 -15.08
N VAL A 125 -3.98 -22.10 -14.58
CA VAL A 125 -3.31 -21.62 -13.38
C VAL A 125 -4.33 -21.38 -12.28
N ASP A 126 -3.89 -21.42 -11.03
CA ASP A 126 -4.75 -21.06 -9.91
C ASP A 126 -5.04 -19.54 -9.90
N GLU A 127 -6.05 -19.15 -9.14
CA GLU A 127 -6.52 -17.78 -9.05
C GLU A 127 -5.42 -16.82 -8.60
N LYS A 128 -4.63 -17.22 -7.60
CA LYS A 128 -3.56 -16.40 -7.04
C LYS A 128 -2.47 -16.11 -8.05
N GLU A 129 -2.03 -17.14 -8.76
CA GLU A 129 -1.03 -17.03 -9.81
C GLU A 129 -1.54 -16.19 -10.98
N TYR A 130 -2.82 -16.36 -11.37
CA TYR A 130 -3.43 -15.53 -12.41
C TYR A 130 -3.41 -14.05 -12.07
N VAL A 131 -3.80 -13.70 -10.82
CA VAL A 131 -3.77 -12.33 -10.33
C VAL A 131 -2.33 -11.81 -10.28
N ALA A 132 -1.39 -12.58 -9.76
CA ALA A 132 0.04 -12.20 -9.69
C ALA A 132 0.59 -11.87 -11.07
N ARG A 133 0.37 -12.73 -12.06
CA ARG A 133 0.80 -12.51 -13.45
C ARG A 133 0.15 -11.27 -14.07
N THR A 134 -1.13 -11.04 -13.76
CA THR A 134 -1.85 -9.86 -14.24
C THR A 134 -1.29 -8.57 -13.64
N VAL A 135 -1.03 -8.55 -12.33
CA VAL A 135 -0.38 -7.42 -11.65
C VAL A 135 1.02 -7.15 -12.22
N MET A 136 1.81 -8.20 -12.45
CA MET A 136 3.13 -8.04 -13.07
C MET A 136 3.04 -7.40 -14.45
N LYS A 137 2.08 -7.85 -15.29
CA LYS A 137 1.86 -7.24 -16.61
C LYS A 137 1.50 -5.77 -16.52
N ILE A 138 0.59 -5.40 -15.62
CA ILE A 138 0.24 -4.00 -15.39
C ILE A 138 1.51 -3.19 -15.05
N ASN A 139 2.28 -3.66 -14.08
CA ASN A 139 3.45 -2.93 -13.58
C ASN A 139 4.63 -2.88 -14.56
N THR A 140 4.67 -3.76 -15.56
CA THR A 140 5.78 -3.81 -16.54
C THR A 140 5.41 -3.28 -17.92
N GLU A 141 4.14 -3.39 -18.32
CA GLU A 141 3.72 -3.09 -19.69
C GLU A 141 2.88 -1.79 -19.79
N LEU A 142 2.13 -1.41 -18.72
CA LEU A 142 1.29 -0.22 -18.75
C LEU A 142 2.03 0.98 -18.16
N LYS A 143 2.46 1.91 -19.02
CA LYS A 143 3.13 3.13 -18.60
C LYS A 143 2.22 4.00 -17.72
N GLY A 144 2.81 4.64 -16.71
CA GLY A 144 2.10 5.52 -15.80
C GLY A 144 1.08 4.83 -14.90
N THR A 145 1.20 3.51 -14.72
CA THR A 145 0.31 2.70 -13.92
C THR A 145 1.12 1.80 -12.99
N TYR A 146 0.76 1.76 -11.72
CA TYR A 146 1.48 0.93 -10.75
C TYR A 146 0.53 0.34 -9.70
N VAL A 147 0.31 -0.97 -9.75
CA VAL A 147 -0.40 -1.71 -8.71
C VAL A 147 0.54 -1.88 -7.53
N PHE A 148 0.21 -1.27 -6.40
CA PHE A 148 1.04 -1.30 -5.19
C PHE A 148 0.46 -2.16 -4.08
N SER A 149 -0.76 -2.65 -4.24
CA SER A 149 -1.41 -3.61 -3.36
C SER A 149 -2.30 -4.52 -4.17
N SER A 150 -2.24 -5.81 -3.86
CA SER A 150 -3.15 -6.82 -4.40
C SER A 150 -3.28 -7.95 -3.37
N GLY A 151 -4.52 -8.34 -3.05
CA GLY A 151 -4.79 -9.40 -2.09
C GLY A 151 -6.24 -9.38 -1.64
N LYS A 152 -6.70 -10.49 -1.04
CA LYS A 152 -8.05 -10.59 -0.48
C LYS A 152 -8.08 -10.07 0.94
N ASN A 153 -9.06 -9.23 1.25
CA ASN A 153 -9.29 -8.65 2.58
C ASN A 153 -8.04 -7.98 3.19
N MET A 154 -7.19 -7.40 2.35
CA MET A 154 -5.99 -6.70 2.78
C MET A 154 -5.70 -5.52 1.87
N GLY A 155 -4.93 -4.56 2.38
CA GLY A 155 -4.49 -3.41 1.60
C GLY A 155 -3.17 -2.82 2.11
N VAL A 156 -2.35 -2.37 1.17
CA VAL A 156 -1.15 -1.57 1.42
C VAL A 156 -1.50 -0.10 1.22
N PHE A 157 -0.97 0.74 2.09
CA PHE A 157 -1.09 2.20 2.06
C PHE A 157 0.30 2.78 2.17
N LYS A 158 0.79 3.48 1.15
CA LYS A 158 2.16 3.98 1.13
C LYS A 158 2.28 5.29 0.35
N ALA A 159 3.21 6.14 0.78
CA ALA A 159 3.47 7.43 0.16
C ALA A 159 4.92 7.88 0.41
N VAL A 160 5.33 8.94 -0.25
CA VAL A 160 6.49 9.73 0.16
C VAL A 160 6.03 10.61 1.32
N GLY A 161 6.62 10.40 2.50
CA GLY A 161 6.28 11.05 3.75
C GLY A 161 6.73 10.24 4.96
N PHE A 162 6.61 10.84 6.13
CA PHE A 162 6.78 10.10 7.39
C PHE A 162 5.60 9.15 7.62
N PRO A 163 5.79 8.01 8.27
CA PRO A 163 4.71 7.04 8.48
C PRO A 163 3.45 7.63 9.14
N GLU A 164 3.62 8.46 10.16
CA GLU A 164 2.50 9.09 10.85
C GLU A 164 1.66 9.98 9.93
N ASP A 165 2.28 10.73 9.02
CA ASP A 165 1.60 11.58 8.04
C ASP A 165 0.89 10.71 6.99
N VAL A 166 1.54 9.63 6.55
CA VAL A 166 0.94 8.65 5.63
C VAL A 166 -0.30 7.99 6.24
N GLY A 167 -0.25 7.66 7.54
CA GLY A 167 -1.40 7.10 8.25
C GLY A 167 -2.59 8.06 8.30
N VAL A 168 -2.36 9.34 8.58
CA VAL A 168 -3.38 10.40 8.55
C VAL A 168 -3.91 10.62 7.14
N PHE A 169 -3.00 10.67 6.15
CA PHE A 169 -3.35 10.86 4.75
C PHE A 169 -4.34 9.80 4.27
N TYR A 170 -4.08 8.53 4.51
CA TYR A 170 -4.96 7.43 4.10
C TYR A 170 -6.12 7.16 5.05
N ARG A 171 -6.33 8.00 6.09
CA ARG A 171 -7.44 7.86 7.04
C ARG A 171 -7.44 6.50 7.72
N LEU A 172 -6.28 5.99 8.14
CA LEU A 172 -6.17 4.65 8.70
C LEU A 172 -6.93 4.46 10.01
N ASP A 173 -7.27 5.56 10.71
CA ASP A 173 -8.17 5.60 11.85
C ASP A 173 -9.60 5.12 11.54
N GLU A 174 -10.00 5.11 10.27
CA GLU A 174 -11.33 4.66 9.81
C GLU A 174 -11.35 3.20 9.34
N TYR A 175 -10.20 2.53 9.29
CA TYR A 175 -10.11 1.11 8.95
C TYR A 175 -9.91 0.28 10.21
N GLU A 176 -10.58 -0.88 10.25
CA GLU A 176 -10.39 -1.88 11.29
C GLU A 176 -9.79 -3.15 10.69
N GLY A 177 -8.75 -3.68 11.32
CA GLY A 177 -8.07 -4.91 10.89
C GLY A 177 -7.59 -5.72 12.07
N TYR A 178 -7.45 -7.04 11.89
CA TYR A 178 -6.92 -7.92 12.93
C TYR A 178 -5.38 -7.92 12.98
N SER A 179 -4.74 -7.45 11.94
CA SER A 179 -3.27 -7.34 11.87
C SER A 179 -2.87 -6.11 11.07
N TRP A 180 -1.85 -5.41 11.58
CA TRP A 180 -1.27 -4.24 10.93
C TRP A 180 0.24 -4.33 10.96
N THR A 181 0.87 -3.91 9.86
CA THR A 181 2.31 -3.67 9.80
C THR A 181 2.59 -2.26 9.33
N ALA A 182 3.70 -1.68 9.76
CA ALA A 182 4.15 -0.36 9.37
C ALA A 182 5.64 -0.37 9.03
N HIS A 183 6.04 0.50 8.13
CA HIS A 183 7.42 0.71 7.75
C HIS A 183 7.70 2.19 7.52
N GLY A 184 8.72 2.72 8.21
CA GLY A 184 9.34 4.01 7.93
C GLY A 184 10.65 3.79 7.18
N ARG A 185 10.71 4.24 5.94
CA ARG A 185 11.87 4.04 5.08
C ARG A 185 12.95 5.08 5.38
N TYR A 186 14.22 4.64 5.36
CA TYR A 186 15.39 5.51 5.42
C TYR A 186 16.34 5.18 4.26
N PRO A 187 16.00 5.55 3.01
CA PRO A 187 16.88 5.31 1.87
C PRO A 187 18.09 6.24 1.93
N THR A 188 19.26 5.69 1.62
CA THR A 188 20.52 6.42 1.60
C THR A 188 21.00 6.77 0.20
N ASN A 189 20.58 6.02 -0.82
CA ASN A 189 21.09 6.11 -2.18
C ASN A 189 20.00 6.01 -3.27
N THR A 190 18.72 6.04 -2.88
CA THR A 190 17.60 6.00 -3.81
C THR A 190 16.64 7.15 -3.53
N PRO A 191 16.07 7.80 -4.57
CA PRO A 191 15.09 8.85 -4.37
C PRO A 191 13.81 8.32 -3.70
N GLY A 192 13.10 9.23 -3.03
CA GLY A 192 11.73 8.97 -2.60
C GLY A 192 10.79 8.98 -3.81
N TRP A 193 9.99 7.94 -3.97
CA TRP A 193 8.89 7.91 -4.93
C TRP A 193 7.78 6.99 -4.41
N TRP A 194 6.54 7.26 -4.79
CA TRP A 194 5.37 6.62 -4.22
C TRP A 194 5.37 5.09 -4.36
N GLY A 195 5.65 4.58 -5.54
CA GLY A 195 5.71 3.13 -5.78
C GLY A 195 6.86 2.44 -5.03
N GLY A 196 7.98 3.14 -4.79
CA GLY A 196 9.15 2.62 -4.07
C GLY A 196 9.07 2.71 -2.56
N ALA A 197 8.05 3.38 -2.00
CA ALA A 197 7.79 3.34 -0.56
C ALA A 197 7.41 1.92 -0.10
N HIS A 198 7.69 1.60 1.13
CA HIS A 198 7.37 0.30 1.75
C HIS A 198 6.06 0.39 2.56
N PRO A 199 5.39 -0.75 2.87
CA PRO A 199 5.79 -2.11 2.53
C PRO A 199 5.48 -2.53 1.08
N PHE A 200 6.03 -3.66 0.67
CA PHE A 200 5.58 -4.42 -0.48
C PHE A 200 4.81 -5.64 0.01
N SER A 201 3.70 -5.99 -0.65
CA SER A 201 2.94 -7.21 -0.36
C SER A 201 3.20 -8.27 -1.42
N LEU A 202 3.24 -9.51 -1.00
CA LEU A 202 3.06 -10.67 -1.85
C LEU A 202 1.60 -11.11 -1.77
N LEU A 203 1.05 -11.62 -2.87
CA LEU A 203 -0.30 -12.19 -2.96
C LEU A 203 -0.48 -13.43 -2.09
#